data_2583756bdd0a2065d90f8f9c70fedd9e
#
_entry.id   2583756bdd0a2065d90f8f9c70fedd9e
#
_cell.length_a   1.000
_cell.length_b   1.000
_cell.length_c   1.000
_cell.angle_alpha   90.00
_cell.angle_beta   90.00
_cell.angle_gamma   90.00
#
_symmetry.space_group_name_H-M   'P 1'
#
loop_
_entity.id
_entity.type
_entity.pdbx_description
1 polymer ?
#
loop_
_entity_poly.entity_id
_entity_poly.type
_entity_poly.pdbx_seq_one_letter_code
_entity_poly.pdbx_strand_id
1 'polypeptide(L)'
;MSDKTNVLPNNLEAEQALLASMLIDNDVLSEVVDKLSDRDFYQESHQLIMGAILKIFNQRRPTDLVTLTDCLEKEGNLAKVGGIDYITDLMQKAPSAANYRYYFDIVKRDSTNRELIRAARNIIENSMNSTDGTQSVQYAEKLVYDIAKKGDTSSMDDIRESTVVGDVIERFSTIASNKDALRGIPTGFPFLNKITNGFQRSDLIVIAARPGSGKTSLAMNIVEAAAYSGNVCAVFSLEMPKIQIVQRLLCASAKVSMSNALSGKLTPNDWKALVKTSEELKQLSIIIDDSSRVTPAEILSKCRRIKAKNGGRLDLVMIDYIQLMSSGSRQEENRTREIAHITGDLKIMAKELDVPVIALSQLRRMVGEPQLSDLRESGAIEQDADMVIFINRPDMTATPEE
;
A
#
# COMPACT_ATOMS: atom_id res chain seq x y z
N MET A 1 14.06 9.82 -39.50
CA MET A 1 13.58 10.11 -38.12
C MET A 1 14.44 11.24 -37.62
N SER A 2 13.86 12.44 -37.49
CA SER A 2 14.57 13.68 -37.21
C SER A 2 15.18 13.64 -35.81
N ASP A 3 16.42 14.05 -35.72
CA ASP A 3 17.20 14.39 -34.52
C ASP A 3 16.44 15.44 -33.67
N LYS A 4 15.49 14.98 -32.86
CA LYS A 4 14.92 15.80 -31.79
C LYS A 4 15.99 15.86 -30.69
N THR A 5 16.70 16.96 -30.66
CA THR A 5 17.60 17.39 -29.61
C THR A 5 17.20 16.84 -28.24
N ASN A 6 18.17 16.27 -27.54
CA ASN A 6 18.15 15.60 -26.25
C ASN A 6 17.77 16.54 -25.08
N VAL A 7 16.82 17.46 -25.29
CA VAL A 7 16.33 18.42 -24.30
C VAL A 7 15.27 17.75 -23.46
N LEU A 8 15.47 17.76 -22.14
CA LEU A 8 14.48 17.20 -21.21
C LEU A 8 13.18 18.00 -21.27
N PRO A 9 12.01 17.37 -21.00
CA PRO A 9 10.71 18.04 -20.96
C PRO A 9 10.75 19.28 -20.07
N ASN A 10 10.35 20.43 -20.62
CA ASN A 10 10.27 21.69 -19.92
C ASN A 10 9.30 22.65 -20.61
N ASN A 11 8.76 23.60 -19.84
CA ASN A 11 7.99 24.72 -20.32
C ASN A 11 8.34 25.95 -19.48
N LEU A 12 9.32 26.73 -19.98
CA LEU A 12 9.86 27.88 -19.24
C LEU A 12 8.79 28.96 -19.01
N GLU A 13 7.86 29.15 -19.94
CA GLU A 13 6.78 30.12 -19.81
C GLU A 13 5.82 29.72 -18.67
N ALA A 14 5.49 28.43 -18.55
CA ALA A 14 4.66 27.94 -17.45
C ALA A 14 5.38 28.05 -16.10
N GLU A 15 6.70 27.78 -16.06
CA GLU A 15 7.50 27.96 -14.83
C GLU A 15 7.52 29.43 -14.39
N GLN A 16 7.73 30.35 -15.32
CA GLN A 16 7.75 31.79 -15.04
C GLN A 16 6.37 32.28 -14.57
N ALA A 17 5.30 31.86 -15.24
CA ALA A 17 3.95 32.26 -14.88
C ALA A 17 3.53 31.70 -13.50
N LEU A 18 3.95 30.48 -13.16
CA LEU A 18 3.68 29.90 -11.85
C LEU A 18 4.43 30.62 -10.72
N LEU A 19 5.74 30.87 -10.89
CA LEU A 19 6.53 31.64 -9.92
C LEU A 19 5.96 33.06 -9.71
N ALA A 20 5.60 33.74 -10.82
CA ALA A 20 4.95 35.04 -10.74
C ALA A 20 3.63 35.00 -9.98
N SER A 21 2.79 33.99 -10.24
CA SER A 21 1.51 33.81 -9.53
C SER A 21 1.69 33.65 -8.03
N MET A 22 2.71 32.88 -7.59
CA MET A 22 3.04 32.70 -6.18
C MET A 22 3.57 33.97 -5.48
N LEU A 23 4.26 34.85 -6.25
CA LEU A 23 4.79 36.13 -5.72
C LEU A 23 3.71 37.22 -5.65
N ILE A 24 2.66 37.11 -6.44
CA ILE A 24 1.54 38.06 -6.50
C ILE A 24 0.47 37.73 -5.48
N ASP A 25 0.22 36.43 -5.24
CA ASP A 25 -0.89 35.93 -4.42
C ASP A 25 -0.42 34.90 -3.41
N ASN A 26 -0.53 35.24 -2.13
CA ASN A 26 -0.15 34.37 -1.02
C ASN A 26 -1.06 33.14 -0.86
N ASP A 27 -2.31 33.19 -1.31
CA ASP A 27 -3.21 32.04 -1.28
C ASP A 27 -2.74 30.99 -2.28
N VAL A 28 -2.34 31.41 -3.50
CA VAL A 28 -1.69 30.54 -4.49
C VAL A 28 -0.40 29.94 -3.95
N LEU A 29 0.43 30.77 -3.30
CA LEU A 29 1.66 30.28 -2.67
C LEU A 29 1.36 29.16 -1.67
N SER A 30 0.38 29.35 -0.81
CA SER A 30 0.00 28.38 0.23
C SER A 30 -0.51 27.06 -0.36
N GLU A 31 -1.24 27.11 -1.48
CA GLU A 31 -1.73 25.89 -2.17
C GLU A 31 -0.65 25.11 -2.91
N VAL A 32 0.40 25.78 -3.35
CA VAL A 32 1.43 25.21 -4.25
C VAL A 32 2.66 24.75 -3.47
N VAL A 33 3.01 25.42 -2.37
CA VAL A 33 4.25 25.24 -1.64
C VAL A 33 4.48 23.82 -1.10
N ASP A 34 3.40 23.15 -0.69
CA ASP A 34 3.46 21.78 -0.17
C ASP A 34 3.51 20.71 -1.29
N LYS A 35 3.22 21.12 -2.55
CA LYS A 35 3.07 20.20 -3.70
C LYS A 35 4.25 20.27 -4.67
N LEU A 36 5.08 21.30 -4.59
CA LEU A 36 6.24 21.50 -5.45
C LEU A 36 7.51 21.75 -4.64
N SER A 37 8.60 21.24 -5.15
CA SER A 37 9.98 21.50 -4.68
C SER A 37 10.74 22.34 -5.70
N ASP A 38 11.93 22.83 -5.32
CA ASP A 38 12.89 23.46 -6.21
C ASP A 38 13.24 22.59 -7.42
N ARG A 39 13.34 21.26 -7.21
CA ARG A 39 13.70 20.27 -8.25
C ARG A 39 12.62 20.06 -9.32
N ASP A 40 11.39 20.53 -9.06
CA ASP A 40 10.29 20.46 -10.02
C ASP A 40 10.45 21.48 -11.17
N PHE A 41 11.34 22.44 -11.03
CA PHE A 41 11.67 23.41 -12.06
C PHE A 41 12.85 22.95 -12.94
N TYR A 42 12.79 23.27 -14.21
CA TYR A 42 13.85 22.91 -15.16
C TYR A 42 15.01 23.87 -15.13
N GLN A 43 14.71 25.18 -15.13
CA GLN A 43 15.73 26.22 -15.18
C GLN A 43 16.36 26.44 -13.80
N GLU A 44 17.69 26.48 -13.73
CA GLU A 44 18.41 26.65 -12.47
C GLU A 44 18.05 27.93 -11.71
N SER A 45 17.86 29.04 -12.43
CA SER A 45 17.37 30.28 -11.82
C SER A 45 15.99 30.12 -11.18
N HIS A 46 15.08 29.36 -11.78
CA HIS A 46 13.76 29.07 -11.23
C HIS A 46 13.84 28.16 -10.00
N GLN A 47 14.76 27.19 -10.01
CA GLN A 47 15.02 26.34 -8.84
C GLN A 47 15.49 27.17 -7.65
N LEU A 48 16.43 28.12 -7.89
CA LEU A 48 16.93 29.02 -6.85
C LEU A 48 15.84 29.94 -6.31
N ILE A 49 14.99 30.48 -7.18
CA ILE A 49 13.84 31.30 -6.79
C ILE A 49 12.87 30.49 -5.92
N MET A 50 12.49 29.29 -6.37
CA MET A 50 11.58 28.42 -5.61
C MET A 50 12.18 28.02 -4.27
N GLY A 51 13.46 27.67 -4.23
CA GLY A 51 14.17 27.37 -2.98
C GLY A 51 14.15 28.53 -1.97
N ALA A 52 14.32 29.78 -2.44
CA ALA A 52 14.23 30.97 -1.61
C ALA A 52 12.79 31.24 -1.14
N ILE A 53 11.78 31.05 -2.02
CA ILE A 53 10.35 31.15 -1.68
C ILE A 53 10.01 30.16 -0.56
N LEU A 54 10.39 28.87 -0.69
CA LEU A 54 10.16 27.84 0.33
C LEU A 54 10.78 28.20 1.68
N LYS A 55 12.00 28.78 1.69
CA LYS A 55 12.67 29.22 2.93
C LYS A 55 11.94 30.38 3.62
N ILE A 56 11.50 31.38 2.83
CA ILE A 56 10.77 32.55 3.35
C ILE A 56 9.44 32.08 3.93
N PHE A 57 8.71 31.23 3.22
CA PHE A 57 7.43 30.66 3.66
C PHE A 57 7.59 29.88 4.97
N ASN A 58 8.58 29.00 5.07
CA ASN A 58 8.86 28.21 6.28
C ASN A 58 9.25 29.09 7.48
N GLN A 59 9.80 30.28 7.24
CA GLN A 59 10.08 31.27 8.27
C GLN A 59 8.84 32.11 8.64
N ARG A 60 7.67 31.86 8.02
CA ARG A 60 6.41 32.61 8.20
C ARG A 60 6.59 34.12 7.91
N ARG A 61 7.44 34.44 6.94
CA ARG A 61 7.63 35.84 6.47
C ARG A 61 6.81 36.07 5.21
N PRO A 62 6.37 37.31 4.96
CA PRO A 62 5.74 37.66 3.69
C PRO A 62 6.67 37.35 2.53
N THR A 63 6.13 36.74 1.47
CA THR A 63 6.86 36.40 0.25
C THR A 63 6.54 37.44 -0.82
N ASP A 64 7.41 38.43 -0.92
CA ASP A 64 7.32 39.54 -1.87
C ASP A 64 8.68 39.82 -2.54
N LEU A 65 8.71 40.77 -3.48
CA LEU A 65 9.94 41.12 -4.20
C LEU A 65 11.10 41.48 -3.27
N VAL A 66 10.82 42.19 -2.18
CA VAL A 66 11.87 42.70 -1.26
C VAL A 66 12.45 41.55 -0.45
N THR A 67 11.60 40.74 0.13
CA THR A 67 12.01 39.59 0.97
C THR A 67 12.70 38.49 0.13
N LEU A 68 12.25 38.27 -1.11
CA LEU A 68 12.88 37.35 -2.03
C LEU A 68 14.26 37.82 -2.44
N THR A 69 14.40 39.10 -2.80
CA THR A 69 15.70 39.70 -3.17
C THR A 69 16.69 39.62 -2.01
N ASP A 70 16.27 40.01 -0.78
CA ASP A 70 17.11 39.91 0.42
C ASP A 70 17.57 38.48 0.73
N CYS A 71 16.69 37.49 0.53
CA CYS A 71 17.01 36.09 0.72
C CYS A 71 18.06 35.61 -0.29
N LEU A 72 17.84 35.91 -1.58
CA LEU A 72 18.75 35.51 -2.66
C LEU A 72 20.12 36.23 -2.57
N GLU A 73 20.15 37.48 -2.10
CA GLU A 73 21.40 38.24 -1.89
C GLU A 73 22.21 37.63 -0.76
N LYS A 74 21.59 37.34 0.39
CA LYS A 74 22.22 36.67 1.53
C LYS A 74 22.79 35.30 1.19
N GLU A 75 22.20 34.61 0.24
CA GLU A 75 22.69 33.32 -0.26
C GLU A 75 23.73 33.43 -1.38
N GLY A 76 24.03 34.65 -1.87
CA GLY A 76 24.93 34.88 -2.99
C GLY A 76 24.38 34.36 -4.33
N ASN A 77 23.07 34.15 -4.43
CA ASN A 77 22.39 33.59 -5.60
C ASN A 77 21.71 34.64 -6.48
N LEU A 78 21.59 35.89 -6.04
CA LEU A 78 20.90 36.96 -6.76
C LEU A 78 21.47 37.16 -8.18
N ALA A 79 22.77 37.15 -8.36
CA ALA A 79 23.42 37.30 -9.67
C ALA A 79 23.13 36.09 -10.59
N LYS A 80 23.04 34.87 -10.04
CA LYS A 80 22.75 33.65 -10.80
C LYS A 80 21.30 33.60 -11.32
N VAL A 81 20.40 34.25 -10.59
CA VAL A 81 19.00 34.36 -10.97
C VAL A 81 18.78 35.38 -12.08
N GLY A 82 19.72 36.29 -12.31
CA GLY A 82 19.63 37.38 -13.29
C GLY A 82 19.36 38.76 -12.65
N GLY A 83 19.58 38.88 -11.33
CA GLY A 83 19.43 40.14 -10.61
C GLY A 83 17.97 40.50 -10.30
N ILE A 84 17.80 41.69 -9.75
CA ILE A 84 16.48 42.26 -9.40
C ILE A 84 15.61 42.45 -10.65
N ASP A 85 16.25 42.82 -11.76
CA ASP A 85 15.56 43.07 -13.04
C ASP A 85 14.81 41.83 -13.51
N TYR A 86 15.45 40.64 -13.45
CA TYR A 86 14.80 39.41 -13.82
C TYR A 86 13.59 39.05 -12.93
N ILE A 87 13.69 39.27 -11.61
CA ILE A 87 12.58 39.00 -10.69
C ILE A 87 11.44 39.96 -10.94
N THR A 88 11.75 41.22 -11.26
CA THR A 88 10.75 42.22 -11.60
C THR A 88 10.04 41.90 -12.92
N ASP A 89 10.78 41.50 -13.95
CA ASP A 89 10.23 41.04 -15.22
C ASP A 89 9.38 39.77 -15.05
N LEU A 90 9.80 38.87 -14.17
CA LEU A 90 9.05 37.65 -13.84
C LEU A 90 7.65 37.99 -13.28
N MET A 91 7.56 38.96 -12.36
CA MET A 91 6.28 39.37 -11.79
C MET A 91 5.32 39.98 -12.81
N GLN A 92 5.84 40.58 -13.88
CA GLN A 92 5.05 41.15 -14.98
C GLN A 92 4.49 40.09 -15.92
N LYS A 93 5.04 38.85 -15.92
CA LYS A 93 4.64 37.78 -16.86
C LYS A 93 3.32 37.12 -16.50
N ALA A 94 2.84 37.22 -15.28
CA ALA A 94 1.52 36.74 -14.90
C ALA A 94 0.60 37.94 -14.59
N PRO A 95 -0.23 38.35 -15.51
CA PRO A 95 -1.15 39.48 -15.28
C PRO A 95 -2.25 39.16 -14.26
N SER A 96 -2.43 37.89 -13.91
CA SER A 96 -3.38 37.40 -12.92
C SER A 96 -2.96 36.02 -12.39
N ALA A 97 -3.11 35.80 -11.09
CA ALA A 97 -2.90 34.51 -10.45
C ALA A 97 -4.01 33.46 -10.75
N ALA A 98 -5.10 33.86 -11.42
CA ALA A 98 -6.29 33.01 -11.64
C ALA A 98 -6.01 31.68 -12.37
N ASN A 99 -4.99 31.61 -13.21
CA ASN A 99 -4.68 30.44 -14.02
C ASN A 99 -3.53 29.59 -13.45
N TYR A 100 -3.10 29.82 -12.21
CA TYR A 100 -1.95 29.12 -11.62
C TYR A 100 -2.07 27.60 -11.66
N ARG A 101 -3.28 27.03 -11.52
CA ARG A 101 -3.51 25.57 -11.58
C ARG A 101 -3.09 24.98 -12.92
N TYR A 102 -3.38 25.67 -14.01
CA TYR A 102 -2.95 25.22 -15.34
C TYR A 102 -1.42 25.24 -15.50
N TYR A 103 -0.76 26.27 -14.98
CA TYR A 103 0.71 26.34 -14.98
C TYR A 103 1.34 25.30 -14.06
N PHE A 104 0.74 25.09 -12.90
CA PHE A 104 1.12 24.03 -11.95
C PHE A 104 1.07 22.66 -12.61
N ASP A 105 -0.01 22.30 -13.28
CA ASP A 105 -0.19 21.01 -13.96
C ASP A 105 0.88 20.79 -15.03
N ILE A 106 1.22 21.83 -15.81
CA ILE A 106 2.28 21.76 -16.82
C ILE A 106 3.63 21.51 -16.16
N VAL A 107 4.00 22.30 -15.14
CA VAL A 107 5.29 22.16 -14.43
C VAL A 107 5.39 20.79 -13.79
N LYS A 108 4.32 20.31 -13.13
CA LYS A 108 4.29 19.01 -12.47
C LYS A 108 4.42 17.86 -13.46
N ARG A 109 3.66 17.90 -14.59
CA ARG A 109 3.76 16.92 -15.67
C ARG A 109 5.20 16.82 -16.21
N ASP A 110 5.82 17.97 -16.49
CA ASP A 110 7.14 18.01 -17.09
C ASP A 110 8.22 17.58 -16.08
N SER A 111 8.05 17.89 -14.79
CA SER A 111 8.88 17.38 -13.71
C SER A 111 8.79 15.86 -13.59
N THR A 112 7.58 15.31 -13.56
CA THR A 112 7.36 13.84 -13.52
C THR A 112 8.01 13.15 -14.71
N ASN A 113 7.88 13.70 -15.91
CA ASN A 113 8.53 13.17 -17.11
C ASN A 113 10.07 13.19 -16.99
N ARG A 114 10.64 14.25 -16.41
CA ARG A 114 12.11 14.34 -16.14
C ARG A 114 12.53 13.28 -15.11
N GLU A 115 11.77 13.07 -14.06
CA GLU A 115 12.06 12.03 -13.06
C GLU A 115 12.00 10.63 -13.68
N LEU A 116 10.99 10.34 -14.53
CA LEU A 116 10.90 9.09 -15.28
C LEU A 116 12.09 8.86 -16.21
N ILE A 117 12.54 9.91 -16.91
CA ILE A 117 13.72 9.82 -17.80
C ILE A 117 14.99 9.53 -16.97
N ARG A 118 15.16 10.19 -15.81
CA ARG A 118 16.30 9.92 -14.90
C ARG A 118 16.25 8.49 -14.37
N ALA A 119 15.07 8.03 -13.92
CA ALA A 119 14.88 6.66 -13.46
C ALA A 119 15.19 5.64 -14.57
N ALA A 120 14.75 5.88 -15.80
CA ALA A 120 15.07 5.01 -16.94
C ALA A 120 16.59 4.93 -17.20
N ARG A 121 17.31 6.05 -17.12
CA ARG A 121 18.77 6.06 -17.24
C ARG A 121 19.44 5.24 -16.13
N ASN A 122 18.99 5.40 -14.89
CA ASN A 122 19.51 4.65 -13.75
C ASN A 122 19.21 3.14 -13.88
N ILE A 123 18.03 2.79 -14.41
CA ILE A 123 17.65 1.39 -14.70
C ILE A 123 18.59 0.80 -15.77
N ILE A 124 18.84 1.53 -16.84
CA ILE A 124 19.76 1.09 -17.90
C ILE A 124 21.17 0.86 -17.32
N GLU A 125 21.70 1.82 -16.58
CA GLU A 125 23.04 1.74 -15.97
C GLU A 125 23.13 0.55 -14.99
N ASN A 126 22.14 0.40 -14.10
CA ASN A 126 22.10 -0.71 -13.15
C ASN A 126 22.02 -2.05 -13.88
N SER A 127 21.17 -2.17 -14.92
CA SER A 127 21.00 -3.41 -15.68
C SER A 127 22.23 -3.80 -16.48
N MET A 128 23.03 -2.83 -16.97
CA MET A 128 24.29 -3.09 -17.66
C MET A 128 25.38 -3.58 -16.70
N ASN A 129 25.36 -3.15 -15.44
CA ASN A 129 26.37 -3.47 -14.42
C ASN A 129 25.99 -4.65 -13.52
N SER A 130 24.73 -5.08 -13.53
CA SER A 130 24.22 -6.16 -12.69
C SER A 130 24.43 -7.53 -13.32
N THR A 131 24.86 -8.49 -12.51
CA THR A 131 24.92 -9.91 -12.87
C THR A 131 23.64 -10.69 -12.53
N ASP A 132 22.71 -10.05 -11.80
CA ASP A 132 21.43 -10.65 -11.35
C ASP A 132 20.22 -9.86 -11.91
N GLY A 133 19.55 -10.45 -12.90
CA GLY A 133 18.37 -9.85 -13.53
C GLY A 133 17.21 -9.64 -12.57
N THR A 134 17.07 -10.46 -11.51
CA THR A 134 16.00 -10.32 -10.52
C THR A 134 16.19 -9.05 -9.67
N GLN A 135 17.42 -8.78 -9.25
CA GLN A 135 17.74 -7.56 -8.52
C GLN A 135 17.55 -6.31 -9.39
N SER A 136 17.88 -6.38 -10.68
CA SER A 136 17.67 -5.27 -11.62
C SER A 136 16.17 -4.96 -11.79
N VAL A 137 15.31 -5.97 -11.85
CA VAL A 137 13.84 -5.77 -11.90
C VAL A 137 13.33 -5.14 -10.62
N GLN A 138 13.75 -5.61 -9.44
CA GLN A 138 13.36 -5.02 -8.15
C GLN A 138 13.79 -3.55 -8.03
N TYR A 139 15.00 -3.24 -8.47
CA TYR A 139 15.50 -1.86 -8.51
C TYR A 139 14.65 -0.96 -9.41
N ALA A 140 14.29 -1.45 -10.61
CA ALA A 140 13.44 -0.71 -11.54
C ALA A 140 12.01 -0.49 -10.97
N GLU A 141 11.39 -1.52 -10.41
CA GLU A 141 10.09 -1.44 -9.75
C GLU A 141 10.10 -0.39 -8.64
N LYS A 142 11.15 -0.37 -7.79
CA LYS A 142 11.30 0.61 -6.72
C LYS A 142 11.37 2.04 -7.25
N LEU A 143 12.20 2.32 -8.25
CA LEU A 143 12.35 3.67 -8.80
C LEU A 143 11.05 4.20 -9.40
N VAL A 144 10.33 3.35 -10.16
CA VAL A 144 9.04 3.75 -10.76
C VAL A 144 7.98 3.96 -9.68
N TYR A 145 7.99 3.10 -8.64
CA TYR A 145 7.09 3.24 -7.50
C TYR A 145 7.30 4.55 -6.73
N ASP A 146 8.55 4.90 -6.44
CA ASP A 146 8.89 6.13 -5.71
C ASP A 146 8.40 7.38 -6.46
N ILE A 147 8.43 7.36 -7.81
CA ILE A 147 7.90 8.45 -8.64
C ILE A 147 6.36 8.48 -8.56
N ALA A 148 5.70 7.33 -8.68
CA ALA A 148 4.23 7.26 -8.59
C ALA A 148 3.73 7.74 -7.22
N LYS A 149 4.40 7.36 -6.14
CA LYS A 149 4.06 7.79 -4.77
C LYS A 149 4.21 9.29 -4.55
N LYS A 150 5.20 9.94 -5.16
CA LYS A 150 5.35 11.40 -5.10
C LYS A 150 4.23 12.15 -5.84
N GLY A 151 3.62 11.51 -6.85
CA GLY A 151 2.47 12.06 -7.57
C GLY A 151 1.18 12.03 -6.75
N ASP A 152 1.07 11.09 -5.83
CA ASP A 152 -0.04 10.90 -4.89
C ASP A 152 0.23 11.64 -3.57
N THR A 153 0.47 12.94 -3.61
CA THR A 153 0.31 13.76 -2.43
C THR A 153 -1.16 13.70 -2.09
N SER A 154 -1.51 12.85 -1.09
CA SER A 154 -2.84 12.81 -0.50
C SER A 154 -3.24 14.24 -0.18
N SER A 155 -4.18 14.78 -0.94
CA SER A 155 -4.80 16.05 -0.66
C SER A 155 -5.36 15.95 0.77
N MET A 156 -4.97 16.88 1.66
CA MET A 156 -5.75 17.10 2.86
C MET A 156 -7.10 17.62 2.37
N ASP A 157 -8.09 16.73 2.32
CA ASP A 157 -9.44 17.11 1.91
C ASP A 157 -10.06 17.94 3.03
N ASP A 158 -10.35 19.21 2.76
CA ASP A 158 -11.19 20.01 3.65
C ASP A 158 -12.60 19.40 3.63
N ILE A 159 -13.07 18.93 4.79
CA ILE A 159 -14.41 18.33 4.94
C ILE A 159 -15.52 19.25 4.38
N ARG A 160 -15.31 20.56 4.40
CA ARG A 160 -16.28 21.54 3.90
C ARG A 160 -16.40 21.56 2.38
N GLU A 161 -15.33 21.20 1.66
CA GLU A 161 -15.23 21.23 0.21
C GLU A 161 -15.25 19.83 -0.41
N SER A 162 -15.11 18.77 0.42
CA SER A 162 -14.98 17.40 -0.06
C SER A 162 -16.33 16.74 -0.27
N THR A 163 -16.41 15.88 -1.26
CA THR A 163 -17.57 15.00 -1.50
C THR A 163 -17.70 13.89 -0.45
N VAL A 164 -16.70 13.71 0.41
CA VAL A 164 -16.59 12.61 1.39
C VAL A 164 -17.81 12.56 2.32
N VAL A 165 -18.34 13.70 2.77
CA VAL A 165 -19.55 13.72 3.61
C VAL A 165 -20.76 13.20 2.83
N GLY A 166 -20.90 13.57 1.56
CA GLY A 166 -21.95 13.07 0.67
C GLY A 166 -21.85 11.55 0.47
N ASP A 167 -20.64 11.07 0.19
CA ASP A 167 -20.36 9.65 -0.01
C ASP A 167 -20.68 8.82 1.25
N VAL A 168 -20.38 9.36 2.45
CA VAL A 168 -20.73 8.71 3.72
C VAL A 168 -22.25 8.65 3.92
N ILE A 169 -22.97 9.71 3.60
CA ILE A 169 -24.44 9.73 3.71
C ILE A 169 -25.07 8.76 2.72
N GLU A 170 -24.59 8.71 1.46
CA GLU A 170 -25.04 7.76 0.45
C GLU A 170 -24.77 6.32 0.89
N ARG A 171 -23.59 6.07 1.47
CA ARG A 171 -23.25 4.78 2.07
C ARG A 171 -24.21 4.40 3.20
N PHE A 172 -24.56 5.33 4.09
CA PHE A 172 -25.53 5.09 5.15
C PHE A 172 -26.94 4.82 4.60
N SER A 173 -27.34 5.52 3.55
CA SER A 173 -28.63 5.29 2.87
C SER A 173 -28.69 3.90 2.25
N THR A 174 -27.64 3.47 1.57
CA THR A 174 -27.52 2.12 1.00
C THR A 174 -27.58 1.04 2.07
N ILE A 175 -26.96 1.28 3.22
CA ILE A 175 -26.99 0.41 4.39
C ILE A 175 -28.40 0.32 4.99
N ALA A 176 -29.10 1.45 5.09
CA ALA A 176 -30.45 1.50 5.65
C ALA A 176 -31.46 0.76 4.78
N SER A 177 -31.27 0.78 3.46
CA SER A 177 -32.12 0.07 2.51
C SER A 177 -31.88 -1.45 2.47
N ASN A 178 -30.72 -1.94 2.92
CA ASN A 178 -30.35 -3.36 2.88
C ASN A 178 -29.82 -3.84 4.25
N LYS A 179 -30.74 -3.94 5.22
CA LYS A 179 -30.41 -4.17 6.66
C LYS A 179 -29.70 -5.49 6.95
N ASP A 180 -29.90 -6.51 6.09
CA ASP A 180 -29.36 -7.86 6.29
C ASP A 180 -28.06 -8.13 5.49
N ALA A 181 -27.61 -7.18 4.67
CA ALA A 181 -26.40 -7.35 3.88
C ALA A 181 -25.15 -7.12 4.73
N LEU A 182 -24.22 -8.06 4.68
CA LEU A 182 -22.88 -7.87 5.24
C LEU A 182 -22.18 -6.71 4.52
N ARG A 183 -21.52 -5.84 5.27
CA ARG A 183 -20.84 -4.64 4.75
C ARG A 183 -19.42 -4.91 4.32
N GLY A 184 -18.77 -5.88 5.01
CA GLY A 184 -17.40 -6.31 4.75
C GLY A 184 -17.36 -7.67 4.03
N ILE A 185 -16.15 -8.19 3.89
CA ILE A 185 -15.90 -9.51 3.31
C ILE A 185 -16.44 -10.57 4.29
N PRO A 186 -17.31 -11.51 3.81
CA PRO A 186 -17.89 -12.54 4.66
C PRO A 186 -16.82 -13.50 5.17
N THR A 187 -16.90 -13.84 6.45
CA THR A 187 -15.97 -14.77 7.09
C THR A 187 -16.37 -16.25 6.97
N GLY A 188 -17.61 -16.53 6.55
CA GLY A 188 -18.16 -17.88 6.57
C GLY A 188 -18.68 -18.34 7.93
N PHE A 189 -18.42 -17.59 9.00
CA PHE A 189 -18.84 -17.88 10.36
C PHE A 189 -19.95 -16.90 10.79
N PRO A 190 -21.23 -17.33 10.92
CA PRO A 190 -22.35 -16.42 11.19
C PRO A 190 -22.17 -15.58 12.45
N PHE A 191 -21.62 -16.15 13.51
CA PHE A 191 -21.38 -15.44 14.76
C PHE A 191 -20.31 -14.36 14.59
N LEU A 192 -19.20 -14.68 13.89
CA LEU A 192 -18.14 -13.73 13.62
C LEU A 192 -18.65 -12.61 12.71
N ASN A 193 -19.40 -12.94 11.68
CA ASN A 193 -20.04 -11.95 10.80
C ASN A 193 -21.00 -11.02 11.56
N LYS A 194 -21.74 -11.53 12.56
CA LYS A 194 -22.63 -10.72 13.40
C LYS A 194 -21.88 -9.70 14.24
N ILE A 195 -20.69 -10.07 14.76
CA ILE A 195 -19.87 -9.17 15.58
C ILE A 195 -19.12 -8.16 14.73
N THR A 196 -18.49 -8.60 13.63
CA THR A 196 -17.60 -7.77 12.79
C THR A 196 -18.31 -7.07 11.65
N ASN A 197 -19.53 -7.52 11.31
CA ASN A 197 -20.25 -7.15 10.10
C ASN A 197 -19.46 -7.48 8.80
N GLY A 198 -18.68 -8.56 8.83
CA GLY A 198 -17.67 -8.92 7.84
C GLY A 198 -16.36 -8.14 8.03
N PHE A 199 -15.30 -8.57 7.37
CA PHE A 199 -14.01 -7.87 7.43
C PHE A 199 -14.04 -6.61 6.58
N GLN A 200 -13.70 -5.48 7.20
CA GLN A 200 -13.79 -4.17 6.53
C GLN A 200 -12.56 -3.92 5.67
N ARG A 201 -12.73 -3.11 4.62
CA ARG A 201 -11.63 -2.64 3.79
C ARG A 201 -10.62 -1.85 4.63
N SER A 202 -9.36 -1.90 4.26
CA SER A 202 -8.25 -1.22 4.94
C SER A 202 -7.93 -1.70 6.36
N ASP A 203 -8.60 -2.77 6.86
CA ASP A 203 -8.32 -3.34 8.17
C ASP A 203 -7.17 -4.35 8.12
N LEU A 204 -6.33 -4.31 9.16
CA LEU A 204 -5.37 -5.35 9.48
C LEU A 204 -5.97 -6.26 10.57
N ILE A 205 -6.29 -7.50 10.21
CA ILE A 205 -6.87 -8.51 11.09
C ILE A 205 -5.78 -9.52 11.47
N VAL A 206 -5.48 -9.64 12.75
CA VAL A 206 -4.50 -10.61 13.23
C VAL A 206 -5.21 -11.82 13.82
N ILE A 207 -4.95 -13.01 13.28
CA ILE A 207 -5.43 -14.29 13.87
C ILE A 207 -4.25 -14.94 14.58
N ALA A 208 -4.33 -15.00 15.89
CA ALA A 208 -3.28 -15.52 16.75
C ALA A 208 -3.67 -16.83 17.42
N ALA A 209 -2.74 -17.78 17.41
CA ALA A 209 -2.98 -19.10 17.99
C ALA A 209 -1.69 -19.77 18.47
N ARG A 210 -1.83 -20.73 19.36
CA ARG A 210 -0.74 -21.66 19.71
C ARG A 210 -0.44 -22.60 18.53
N PRO A 211 0.77 -23.15 18.46
CA PRO A 211 1.09 -24.18 17.45
C PRO A 211 0.08 -25.33 17.49
N GLY A 212 -0.42 -25.73 16.33
CA GLY A 212 -1.36 -26.85 16.20
C GLY A 212 -2.83 -26.55 16.53
N SER A 213 -3.18 -25.32 16.93
CA SER A 213 -4.57 -24.94 17.30
C SER A 213 -5.50 -24.70 16.10
N GLY A 214 -5.02 -24.86 14.86
CA GLY A 214 -5.87 -24.71 13.66
C GLY A 214 -5.89 -23.32 13.03
N LYS A 215 -4.90 -22.47 13.31
CA LYS A 215 -4.76 -21.10 12.78
C LYS A 215 -4.94 -21.01 11.26
N THR A 216 -4.11 -21.74 10.51
CA THR A 216 -4.18 -21.81 9.04
C THR A 216 -5.50 -22.35 8.54
N SER A 217 -6.08 -23.34 9.24
CA SER A 217 -7.37 -23.93 8.86
C SER A 217 -8.52 -22.92 8.97
N LEU A 218 -8.58 -22.16 10.09
CA LEU A 218 -9.59 -21.11 10.25
C LEU A 218 -9.45 -20.03 9.16
N ALA A 219 -8.23 -19.56 8.93
CA ALA A 219 -7.98 -18.53 7.93
C ALA A 219 -8.32 -19.00 6.50
N MET A 220 -7.99 -20.24 6.16
CA MET A 220 -8.34 -20.81 4.83
C MET A 220 -9.84 -21.00 4.67
N ASN A 221 -10.60 -21.36 5.71
CA ASN A 221 -12.06 -21.42 5.67
C ASN A 221 -12.67 -20.03 5.43
N ILE A 222 -12.07 -18.97 6.01
CA ILE A 222 -12.49 -17.59 5.76
C ILE A 222 -12.21 -17.20 4.30
N VAL A 223 -11.02 -17.51 3.79
CA VAL A 223 -10.66 -17.27 2.39
C VAL A 223 -11.61 -17.99 1.43
N GLU A 224 -11.93 -19.26 1.71
CA GLU A 224 -12.86 -20.05 0.94
C GLU A 224 -14.26 -19.43 0.92
N ALA A 225 -14.79 -19.06 2.08
CA ALA A 225 -16.11 -18.43 2.19
C ALA A 225 -16.18 -17.08 1.45
N ALA A 226 -15.11 -16.28 1.55
CA ALA A 226 -14.98 -15.05 0.81
C ALA A 226 -14.98 -15.30 -0.70
N ALA A 227 -14.21 -16.29 -1.17
CA ALA A 227 -14.13 -16.65 -2.58
C ALA A 227 -15.47 -17.21 -3.14
N TYR A 228 -16.20 -18.03 -2.37
CA TYR A 228 -17.56 -18.47 -2.74
C TYR A 228 -18.54 -17.30 -2.86
N SER A 229 -18.29 -16.20 -2.15
CA SER A 229 -19.09 -14.97 -2.27
C SER A 229 -18.65 -14.09 -3.46
N GLY A 230 -17.79 -14.60 -4.35
CA GLY A 230 -17.33 -13.91 -5.56
C GLY A 230 -16.17 -12.93 -5.34
N ASN A 231 -15.49 -13.00 -4.19
CA ASN A 231 -14.32 -12.15 -3.90
C ASN A 231 -13.04 -12.75 -4.46
N VAL A 232 -12.11 -11.88 -4.86
CA VAL A 232 -10.75 -12.25 -5.30
C VAL A 232 -9.83 -12.27 -4.09
N CYS A 233 -9.28 -13.44 -3.76
CA CYS A 233 -8.46 -13.67 -2.57
C CYS A 233 -7.02 -14.00 -2.94
N ALA A 234 -6.05 -13.34 -2.30
CA ALA A 234 -4.64 -13.67 -2.40
C ALA A 234 -4.15 -14.29 -1.08
N VAL A 235 -3.46 -15.42 -1.18
CA VAL A 235 -2.92 -16.19 -0.05
C VAL A 235 -1.41 -16.29 -0.19
N PHE A 236 -0.69 -15.76 0.80
CA PHE A 236 0.77 -15.87 0.90
C PHE A 236 1.11 -16.86 2.01
N SER A 237 1.57 -18.04 1.62
CA SER A 237 1.94 -19.09 2.55
C SER A 237 3.45 -19.21 2.67
N LEU A 238 3.98 -18.75 3.78
CA LEU A 238 5.42 -18.76 4.05
C LEU A 238 5.86 -20.05 4.77
N GLU A 239 4.91 -20.77 5.39
CA GLU A 239 5.16 -21.99 6.14
C GLU A 239 4.93 -23.25 5.30
N MET A 240 3.87 -23.26 4.48
CA MET A 240 3.41 -24.48 3.80
C MET A 240 3.47 -24.33 2.29
N PRO A 241 3.95 -25.36 1.55
CA PRO A 241 3.84 -25.39 0.10
C PRO A 241 2.37 -25.32 -0.36
N LYS A 242 2.13 -24.67 -1.51
CA LYS A 242 0.78 -24.50 -2.08
C LYS A 242 0.03 -25.83 -2.27
N ILE A 243 0.72 -26.90 -2.60
CA ILE A 243 0.12 -28.23 -2.76
C ILE A 243 -0.55 -28.68 -1.45
N GLN A 244 0.11 -28.48 -0.30
CA GLN A 244 -0.45 -28.87 0.99
C GLN A 244 -1.67 -28.02 1.38
N ILE A 245 -1.66 -26.73 1.03
CA ILE A 245 -2.81 -25.84 1.26
C ILE A 245 -3.99 -26.31 0.43
N VAL A 246 -3.78 -26.54 -0.89
CA VAL A 246 -4.85 -27.00 -1.78
C VAL A 246 -5.37 -28.38 -1.35
N GLN A 247 -4.50 -29.30 -0.92
CA GLN A 247 -4.93 -30.58 -0.35
C GLN A 247 -5.84 -30.42 0.87
N ARG A 248 -5.46 -29.55 1.81
CA ARG A 248 -6.29 -29.26 2.99
C ARG A 248 -7.62 -28.63 2.61
N LEU A 249 -7.60 -27.64 1.72
CA LEU A 249 -8.79 -26.99 1.25
C LEU A 249 -9.74 -27.98 0.57
N LEU A 250 -9.24 -28.78 -0.37
CA LEU A 250 -10.02 -29.78 -1.11
C LEU A 250 -10.62 -30.83 -0.17
N CYS A 251 -9.85 -31.38 0.77
CA CYS A 251 -10.36 -32.37 1.71
C CYS A 251 -11.40 -31.79 2.67
N ALA A 252 -11.19 -30.56 3.15
CA ALA A 252 -12.14 -29.87 4.03
C ALA A 252 -13.46 -29.60 3.33
N SER A 253 -13.42 -29.03 2.15
CA SER A 253 -14.62 -28.69 1.35
C SER A 253 -15.39 -29.96 0.93
N ALA A 254 -14.67 -31.01 0.53
CA ALA A 254 -15.26 -32.31 0.17
C ALA A 254 -15.74 -33.11 1.40
N LYS A 255 -15.44 -32.66 2.63
CA LYS A 255 -15.69 -33.39 3.88
C LYS A 255 -15.04 -34.80 3.90
N VAL A 256 -13.87 -34.92 3.32
CA VAL A 256 -13.10 -36.17 3.22
C VAL A 256 -11.92 -36.12 4.21
N SER A 257 -11.70 -37.20 4.93
CA SER A 257 -10.56 -37.28 5.85
C SER A 257 -9.23 -37.15 5.13
N MET A 258 -8.43 -36.15 5.50
CA MET A 258 -7.08 -35.94 4.99
C MET A 258 -6.18 -37.16 5.24
N SER A 259 -6.31 -37.83 6.41
CA SER A 259 -5.56 -39.04 6.73
C SER A 259 -5.89 -40.18 5.77
N ASN A 260 -7.18 -40.37 5.41
CA ASN A 260 -7.62 -41.39 4.46
C ASN A 260 -7.11 -41.07 3.05
N ALA A 261 -7.14 -39.79 2.68
CA ALA A 261 -6.63 -39.35 1.38
C ALA A 261 -5.13 -39.64 1.23
N LEU A 262 -4.34 -39.29 2.25
CA LEU A 262 -2.88 -39.52 2.25
C LEU A 262 -2.47 -40.97 2.39
N SER A 263 -3.27 -41.82 3.07
CA SER A 263 -3.01 -43.25 3.25
C SER A 263 -3.59 -44.14 2.13
N GLY A 264 -4.23 -43.54 1.12
CA GLY A 264 -4.85 -44.29 0.01
C GLY A 264 -6.11 -45.03 0.38
N LYS A 265 -6.76 -44.72 1.53
CA LYS A 265 -7.97 -45.39 2.05
C LYS A 265 -9.25 -44.63 1.65
N LEU A 266 -9.31 -44.11 0.42
CA LEU A 266 -10.49 -43.41 -0.10
C LEU A 266 -11.54 -44.43 -0.60
N THR A 267 -12.81 -44.17 -0.22
CA THR A 267 -13.95 -44.89 -0.78
C THR A 267 -14.32 -44.34 -2.16
N PRO A 268 -15.10 -45.11 -2.98
CA PRO A 268 -15.64 -44.57 -4.23
C PRO A 268 -16.47 -43.28 -4.06
N ASN A 269 -17.15 -43.12 -2.91
CA ASN A 269 -17.92 -41.91 -2.60
C ASN A 269 -17.01 -40.75 -2.27
N ASP A 270 -15.89 -40.98 -1.55
CA ASP A 270 -14.89 -39.93 -1.29
C ASP A 270 -14.29 -39.41 -2.58
N TRP A 271 -13.96 -40.30 -3.54
CA TRP A 271 -13.47 -39.94 -4.86
C TRP A 271 -14.46 -39.07 -5.62
N LYS A 272 -15.75 -39.42 -5.63
CA LYS A 272 -16.81 -38.63 -6.28
C LYS A 272 -16.90 -37.25 -5.64
N ALA A 273 -16.86 -37.16 -4.31
CA ALA A 273 -16.90 -35.90 -3.57
C ALA A 273 -15.68 -35.03 -3.91
N LEU A 274 -14.47 -35.59 -3.88
CA LEU A 274 -13.23 -34.87 -4.23
C LEU A 274 -13.25 -34.31 -5.67
N VAL A 275 -13.68 -35.14 -6.65
CA VAL A 275 -13.76 -34.70 -8.04
C VAL A 275 -14.77 -33.56 -8.19
N LYS A 276 -15.99 -33.70 -7.63
CA LYS A 276 -16.99 -32.65 -7.67
C LYS A 276 -16.47 -31.35 -7.05
N THR A 277 -15.93 -31.42 -5.84
CA THR A 277 -15.38 -30.25 -5.13
C THR A 277 -14.20 -29.63 -5.89
N SER A 278 -13.40 -30.43 -6.59
CA SER A 278 -12.29 -29.88 -7.37
C SER A 278 -12.77 -28.98 -8.51
N GLU A 279 -13.89 -29.32 -9.16
CA GLU A 279 -14.49 -28.48 -10.21
C GLU A 279 -15.09 -27.19 -9.62
N GLU A 280 -15.68 -27.26 -8.43
CA GLU A 280 -16.20 -26.10 -7.71
C GLU A 280 -15.04 -25.15 -7.30
N LEU A 281 -13.97 -25.67 -6.72
CA LEU A 281 -12.80 -24.88 -6.31
C LEU A 281 -12.08 -24.20 -7.48
N LYS A 282 -12.05 -24.83 -8.67
CA LYS A 282 -11.48 -24.23 -9.90
C LYS A 282 -12.23 -22.96 -10.34
N GLN A 283 -13.46 -22.77 -9.94
CA GLN A 283 -14.25 -21.56 -10.25
C GLN A 283 -13.96 -20.40 -9.28
N LEU A 284 -13.31 -20.68 -8.16
CA LEU A 284 -12.99 -19.68 -7.14
C LEU A 284 -11.75 -18.87 -7.50
N SER A 285 -11.81 -17.58 -7.24
CA SER A 285 -10.67 -16.67 -7.46
C SER A 285 -9.74 -16.65 -6.25
N ILE A 286 -9.05 -17.78 -5.99
CA ILE A 286 -8.04 -17.90 -4.92
C ILE A 286 -6.66 -18.03 -5.57
N ILE A 287 -5.80 -17.05 -5.33
CA ILE A 287 -4.43 -17.00 -5.83
C ILE A 287 -3.48 -17.33 -4.68
N ILE A 288 -2.67 -18.40 -4.80
CA ILE A 288 -1.77 -18.86 -3.74
C ILE A 288 -0.32 -18.66 -4.18
N ASP A 289 0.45 -17.98 -3.34
CA ASP A 289 1.90 -17.82 -3.46
C ASP A 289 2.58 -18.49 -2.26
N ASP A 290 3.50 -19.42 -2.52
CA ASP A 290 4.26 -20.17 -1.51
C ASP A 290 5.74 -19.77 -1.47
N SER A 291 6.06 -18.55 -1.88
CA SER A 291 7.41 -18.02 -1.81
C SER A 291 7.84 -17.85 -0.33
N SER A 292 8.98 -18.41 0.03
CA SER A 292 9.58 -18.26 1.37
C SER A 292 10.34 -16.93 1.48
N ARG A 293 10.35 -16.33 2.68
CA ARG A 293 11.06 -15.08 3.01
C ARG A 293 10.69 -13.90 2.12
N VAL A 294 9.44 -13.49 2.18
CA VAL A 294 8.92 -12.34 1.43
C VAL A 294 8.88 -11.12 2.35
N THR A 295 9.17 -9.95 1.79
CA THR A 295 8.99 -8.67 2.48
C THR A 295 7.58 -8.11 2.26
N PRO A 296 7.07 -7.20 3.13
CA PRO A 296 5.79 -6.52 2.89
C PRO A 296 5.72 -5.81 1.54
N ALA A 297 6.82 -5.19 1.11
CA ALA A 297 6.90 -4.51 -0.18
C ALA A 297 6.76 -5.47 -1.38
N GLU A 298 7.34 -6.68 -1.30
CA GLU A 298 7.17 -7.71 -2.34
C GLU A 298 5.74 -8.23 -2.39
N ILE A 299 5.10 -8.43 -1.23
CA ILE A 299 3.67 -8.82 -1.16
C ILE A 299 2.80 -7.73 -1.80
N LEU A 300 3.03 -6.47 -1.47
CA LEU A 300 2.32 -5.33 -2.04
C LEU A 300 2.45 -5.30 -3.57
N SER A 301 3.66 -5.46 -4.10
CA SER A 301 3.92 -5.53 -5.55
C SER A 301 3.16 -6.68 -6.22
N LYS A 302 3.16 -7.88 -5.59
CA LYS A 302 2.40 -9.03 -6.08
C LYS A 302 0.89 -8.77 -6.03
N CYS A 303 0.37 -8.17 -4.97
CA CYS A 303 -1.04 -7.80 -4.82
C CYS A 303 -1.49 -6.81 -5.90
N ARG A 304 -0.69 -5.79 -6.20
CA ARG A 304 -0.95 -4.84 -7.30
C ARG A 304 -1.03 -5.55 -8.66
N ARG A 305 -0.12 -6.49 -8.92
CA ARG A 305 -0.17 -7.32 -10.14
C ARG A 305 -1.43 -8.19 -10.21
N ILE A 306 -1.82 -8.81 -9.10
CA ILE A 306 -3.07 -9.58 -9.01
C ILE A 306 -4.27 -8.68 -9.29
N LYS A 307 -4.34 -7.51 -8.64
CA LYS A 307 -5.40 -6.52 -8.84
C LYS A 307 -5.49 -6.07 -10.31
N ALA A 308 -4.37 -5.76 -10.95
CA ALA A 308 -4.32 -5.38 -12.36
C ALA A 308 -4.81 -6.50 -13.29
N LYS A 309 -4.43 -7.77 -13.04
CA LYS A 309 -4.86 -8.92 -13.85
C LYS A 309 -6.34 -9.26 -13.71
N ASN A 310 -6.95 -8.91 -12.59
CA ASN A 310 -8.36 -9.20 -12.28
C ASN A 310 -9.28 -7.98 -12.46
N GLY A 311 -8.98 -7.11 -13.42
CA GLY A 311 -9.81 -5.96 -13.74
C GLY A 311 -9.93 -4.93 -12.61
N GLY A 312 -8.86 -4.73 -11.85
CA GLY A 312 -8.82 -3.81 -10.72
C GLY A 312 -9.33 -4.41 -9.39
N ARG A 313 -9.66 -5.71 -9.36
CA ARG A 313 -10.23 -6.38 -8.18
C ARG A 313 -9.20 -7.21 -7.43
N LEU A 314 -9.10 -6.95 -6.14
CA LEU A 314 -8.52 -7.78 -5.09
C LEU A 314 -9.32 -7.43 -3.83
N ASP A 315 -9.88 -8.42 -3.15
CA ASP A 315 -10.86 -8.20 -2.09
C ASP A 315 -10.39 -8.70 -0.72
N LEU A 316 -9.43 -9.62 -0.67
CA LEU A 316 -8.87 -10.18 0.57
C LEU A 316 -7.42 -10.60 0.38
N VAL A 317 -6.57 -10.29 1.35
CA VAL A 317 -5.19 -10.80 1.43
C VAL A 317 -5.02 -11.60 2.72
N MET A 318 -4.39 -12.78 2.65
CA MET A 318 -4.07 -13.62 3.79
C MET A 318 -2.58 -13.97 3.78
N ILE A 319 -1.92 -13.86 4.94
CA ILE A 319 -0.48 -14.10 5.11
C ILE A 319 -0.25 -15.10 6.26
N ASP A 320 0.39 -16.23 5.96
CA ASP A 320 0.68 -17.29 6.94
C ASP A 320 2.20 -17.53 7.02
N TYR A 321 2.89 -17.02 8.02
CA TYR A 321 2.58 -16.17 9.16
C TYR A 321 3.64 -15.06 9.31
N ILE A 322 3.32 -13.99 10.04
CA ILE A 322 4.15 -12.76 10.15
C ILE A 322 5.59 -13.06 10.55
N GLN A 323 5.82 -13.98 11.51
CA GLN A 323 7.16 -14.29 12.00
C GLN A 323 8.08 -15.00 11.01
N LEU A 324 7.63 -15.35 9.81
CA LEU A 324 8.49 -15.84 8.71
C LEU A 324 8.85 -14.76 7.70
N MET A 325 8.25 -13.57 7.82
CA MET A 325 8.57 -12.44 6.97
C MET A 325 9.91 -11.82 7.34
N SER A 326 10.46 -11.04 6.42
CA SER A 326 11.67 -10.23 6.58
C SER A 326 11.34 -8.76 6.36
N SER A 327 11.92 -7.85 7.14
CA SER A 327 11.82 -6.40 6.92
C SER A 327 12.63 -5.92 5.71
N GLY A 328 13.54 -6.77 5.18
CA GLY A 328 14.44 -6.39 4.09
C GLY A 328 15.66 -5.59 4.54
N SER A 329 15.76 -5.19 5.82
CA SER A 329 16.93 -4.52 6.35
C SER A 329 17.95 -5.53 6.92
N ARG A 330 19.23 -5.39 6.53
CA ARG A 330 20.33 -6.27 7.00
C ARG A 330 20.81 -5.96 8.42
N GLN A 331 20.30 -4.90 9.07
CA GLN A 331 20.85 -4.36 10.32
C GLN A 331 19.93 -4.45 11.54
N GLU A 332 18.78 -5.13 11.46
CA GLU A 332 17.93 -5.23 12.63
C GLU A 332 18.38 -6.37 13.55
N GLU A 333 19.16 -6.03 14.58
CA GLU A 333 19.61 -6.95 15.61
C GLU A 333 18.47 -7.41 16.57
N ASN A 334 17.29 -6.73 16.54
CA ASN A 334 16.19 -6.98 17.44
C ASN A 334 14.93 -7.43 16.70
N ARG A 335 14.57 -8.71 16.86
CA ARG A 335 13.39 -9.32 16.23
C ARG A 335 12.07 -8.61 16.55
N THR A 336 11.95 -8.06 17.76
CA THR A 336 10.76 -7.28 18.17
C THR A 336 10.55 -6.04 17.30
N ARG A 337 11.63 -5.32 17.00
CA ARG A 337 11.55 -4.14 16.11
C ARG A 337 11.23 -4.55 14.69
N GLU A 338 11.83 -5.62 14.20
CA GLU A 338 11.57 -6.14 12.86
C GLU A 338 10.07 -6.48 12.67
N ILE A 339 9.46 -7.16 13.66
CA ILE A 339 8.02 -7.48 13.61
C ILE A 339 7.17 -6.20 13.67
N ALA A 340 7.58 -5.20 14.47
CA ALA A 340 6.90 -3.93 14.53
C ALA A 340 6.91 -3.20 13.17
N HIS A 341 8.04 -3.18 12.46
CA HIS A 341 8.09 -2.62 11.11
C HIS A 341 7.21 -3.41 10.14
N ILE A 342 7.25 -4.74 10.20
CA ILE A 342 6.42 -5.60 9.33
C ILE A 342 4.94 -5.31 9.55
N THR A 343 4.46 -5.22 10.81
CA THR A 343 3.04 -4.96 11.10
C THR A 343 2.59 -3.58 10.66
N GLY A 344 3.41 -2.55 10.89
CA GLY A 344 3.17 -1.21 10.37
C GLY A 344 3.06 -1.17 8.84
N ASP A 345 3.99 -1.86 8.14
CA ASP A 345 3.96 -1.97 6.68
C ASP A 345 2.72 -2.75 6.18
N LEU A 346 2.29 -3.80 6.88
CA LEU A 346 1.07 -4.54 6.56
C LEU A 346 -0.18 -3.67 6.73
N LYS A 347 -0.24 -2.81 7.76
CA LYS A 347 -1.34 -1.85 7.93
C LYS A 347 -1.35 -0.80 6.83
N ILE A 348 -0.18 -0.28 6.44
CA ILE A 348 -0.04 0.63 5.29
C ILE A 348 -0.53 -0.07 4.01
N MET A 349 -0.12 -1.33 3.78
CA MET A 349 -0.55 -2.13 2.63
C MET A 349 -2.07 -2.30 2.58
N ALA A 350 -2.73 -2.60 3.72
CA ALA A 350 -4.18 -2.73 3.80
C ALA A 350 -4.89 -1.44 3.38
N LYS A 351 -4.41 -0.28 3.84
CA LYS A 351 -4.94 1.04 3.46
C LYS A 351 -4.70 1.34 1.98
N GLU A 352 -3.51 1.09 1.48
CA GLU A 352 -3.14 1.41 0.10
C GLU A 352 -3.89 0.58 -0.94
N LEU A 353 -4.05 -0.72 -0.67
CA LEU A 353 -4.81 -1.62 -1.54
C LEU A 353 -6.33 -1.44 -1.38
N ASP A 354 -6.76 -0.82 -0.27
CA ASP A 354 -8.16 -0.77 0.19
C ASP A 354 -8.79 -2.16 0.30
N VAL A 355 -8.08 -3.08 0.98
CA VAL A 355 -8.54 -4.46 1.22
C VAL A 355 -8.24 -4.89 2.65
N PRO A 356 -9.06 -5.76 3.28
CA PRO A 356 -8.70 -6.41 4.53
C PRO A 356 -7.50 -7.32 4.35
N VAL A 357 -6.56 -7.24 5.30
CA VAL A 357 -5.37 -8.09 5.37
C VAL A 357 -5.48 -8.98 6.60
N ILE A 358 -5.56 -10.29 6.40
CA ILE A 358 -5.48 -11.29 7.47
C ILE A 358 -4.02 -11.68 7.63
N ALA A 359 -3.44 -11.38 8.78
CA ALA A 359 -2.08 -11.77 9.13
C ALA A 359 -2.10 -12.80 10.28
N LEU A 360 -1.53 -13.96 10.03
CA LEU A 360 -1.48 -14.99 11.05
C LEU A 360 -0.28 -14.77 11.97
N SER A 361 -0.48 -14.97 13.29
CA SER A 361 0.56 -14.82 14.29
C SER A 361 0.62 -16.06 15.21
N GLN A 362 1.82 -16.43 15.60
CA GLN A 362 2.03 -17.54 16.51
C GLN A 362 2.23 -17.04 17.96
N LEU A 363 1.43 -17.56 18.88
CA LEU A 363 1.55 -17.25 20.31
C LEU A 363 2.67 -18.06 20.99
N ARG A 364 3.18 -17.55 22.10
CA ARG A 364 4.05 -18.30 23.00
C ARG A 364 3.28 -19.47 23.62
N ARG A 365 4.03 -20.52 24.05
CA ARG A 365 3.49 -21.59 24.90
C ARG A 365 3.29 -21.02 26.31
N MET A 366 2.08 -20.65 26.65
CA MET A 366 1.68 -20.22 28.00
C MET A 366 0.47 -21.03 28.46
N VAL A 367 0.24 -21.08 29.78
CA VAL A 367 -0.92 -21.73 30.37
C VAL A 367 -2.01 -20.66 30.58
N GLY A 368 -3.26 -20.96 30.26
CA GLY A 368 -4.39 -20.05 30.45
C GLY A 368 -4.97 -19.53 29.14
N GLU A 369 -5.94 -18.64 29.20
CA GLU A 369 -6.55 -17.99 28.05
C GLU A 369 -5.58 -17.01 27.39
N PRO A 370 -5.51 -16.97 26.05
CA PRO A 370 -4.67 -16.01 25.33
C PRO A 370 -5.06 -14.57 25.62
N GLN A 371 -4.07 -13.72 25.84
CA GLN A 371 -4.23 -12.28 26.04
C GLN A 371 -3.40 -11.50 25.00
N LEU A 372 -3.69 -10.20 24.85
CA LEU A 372 -2.94 -9.32 23.93
C LEU A 372 -1.44 -9.30 24.27
N SER A 373 -1.09 -9.36 25.55
CA SER A 373 0.30 -9.48 26.02
C SER A 373 1.04 -10.74 25.57
N ASP A 374 0.31 -11.78 25.12
CA ASP A 374 0.89 -13.04 24.63
C ASP A 374 1.26 -13.02 23.15
N LEU A 375 0.87 -11.95 22.45
CA LEU A 375 1.36 -11.63 21.13
C LEU A 375 2.86 -11.30 21.23
N ARG A 376 3.67 -12.34 21.17
CA ARG A 376 5.12 -12.31 21.42
C ARG A 376 5.82 -11.35 20.45
N GLU A 377 6.79 -10.57 21.00
CA GLU A 377 7.72 -9.70 20.26
C GLU A 377 7.12 -8.41 19.72
N SER A 378 5.85 -8.07 20.07
CA SER A 378 5.30 -6.84 19.52
C SER A 378 4.09 -6.30 20.31
N GLY A 379 4.33 -5.39 21.23
CA GLY A 379 3.33 -4.36 21.54
C GLY A 379 2.86 -3.59 20.30
N ALA A 380 3.58 -3.71 19.18
CA ALA A 380 3.25 -3.14 17.90
C ALA A 380 2.10 -3.88 17.19
N ILE A 381 1.99 -5.21 17.25
CA ILE A 381 0.83 -5.91 16.67
C ILE A 381 -0.47 -5.41 17.32
N GLU A 382 -0.45 -5.19 18.63
CA GLU A 382 -1.58 -4.66 19.38
C GLU A 382 -1.94 -3.20 18.94
N GLN A 383 -0.93 -2.41 18.60
CA GLN A 383 -1.12 -1.01 18.18
C GLN A 383 -1.56 -0.87 16.73
N ASP A 384 -1.06 -1.72 15.84
CA ASP A 384 -1.28 -1.60 14.40
C ASP A 384 -2.52 -2.37 13.92
N ALA A 385 -2.91 -3.46 14.61
CA ALA A 385 -4.06 -4.28 14.24
C ALA A 385 -5.38 -3.59 14.59
N ASP A 386 -6.33 -3.58 13.65
CA ASP A 386 -7.70 -3.11 13.89
C ASP A 386 -8.52 -4.19 14.62
N MET A 387 -8.16 -5.46 14.43
CA MET A 387 -8.83 -6.58 15.05
C MET A 387 -7.83 -7.70 15.38
N VAL A 388 -7.96 -8.29 16.57
CA VAL A 388 -7.21 -9.48 16.98
C VAL A 388 -8.19 -10.59 17.32
N ILE A 389 -8.00 -11.75 16.69
CA ILE A 389 -8.81 -12.97 16.91
C ILE A 389 -7.89 -14.04 17.53
N PHE A 390 -8.19 -14.46 18.74
CA PHE A 390 -7.50 -15.55 19.39
C PHE A 390 -8.21 -16.88 19.18
N ILE A 391 -7.46 -17.90 18.76
CA ILE A 391 -7.95 -19.28 18.77
C ILE A 391 -7.43 -19.94 20.03
N ASN A 392 -8.35 -20.28 20.94
CA ASN A 392 -8.06 -21.01 22.15
C ASN A 392 -8.73 -22.39 22.11
N ARG A 393 -7.95 -23.43 22.42
CA ARG A 393 -8.44 -24.78 22.64
C ARG A 393 -8.03 -25.15 24.06
N PRO A 394 -8.95 -25.03 25.04
CA PRO A 394 -8.61 -25.20 26.47
C PRO A 394 -8.03 -26.57 26.79
N ASP A 395 -8.48 -27.63 26.10
CA ASP A 395 -8.12 -29.02 26.45
C ASP A 395 -7.23 -29.69 25.38
N MET A 396 -6.07 -29.08 25.07
CA MET A 396 -5.08 -29.77 24.21
C MET A 396 -4.46 -31.03 24.81
N THR A 397 -4.74 -31.31 26.07
CA THR A 397 -4.31 -32.52 26.82
C THR A 397 -5.45 -33.55 26.97
N ALA A 398 -6.69 -33.17 26.65
CA ALA A 398 -7.82 -34.10 26.67
C ALA A 398 -7.68 -35.12 25.53
N THR A 399 -7.87 -36.38 25.89
CA THR A 399 -7.95 -37.46 24.90
C THR A 399 -9.23 -37.31 24.07
N PRO A 400 -9.29 -37.85 22.84
CA PRO A 400 -10.49 -37.74 21.99
C PRO A 400 -11.78 -38.31 22.58
N GLU A 401 -11.73 -38.91 23.76
CA GLU A 401 -12.85 -39.55 24.46
C GLU A 401 -13.42 -38.68 25.60
N GLU A 402 -12.81 -37.54 25.90
CA GLU A 402 -13.29 -36.53 26.84
C GLU A 402 -13.73 -35.25 26.13
#